data_ce1a1f9faaa53256bd4bf1b9df3ce8f8
#
_entry.id   ce1a1f9faaa53256bd4bf1b9df3ce8f8
#
_cell.length_a   1.000
_cell.length_b   1.000
_cell.length_c   1.000
_cell.angle_alpha   90.00
_cell.angle_beta   90.00
_cell.angle_gamma   90.00
#
_symmetry.space_group_name_H-M   'P 1'
#
loop_
_entity.id
_entity.type
_entity.pdbx_description
1 polymer ?
#
loop_
_entity_poly.entity_id
_entity_poly.type
_entity_poly.pdbx_seq_one_letter_code
_entity_poly.pdbx_strand_id
1 'polypeptide(L)'
;MALQLTGHHDQEVLRARLSLALNDPAGMADLMPDAPGAGVAELARYQSLFDTPLPRFAQAPRSPRHPLHPNALGPGLAGASNAFAATPARAASSGALLANDPHLGLSAPSIWYLARLELATGGVIGATIPGMPVILAGRSEHLAWGITSAYLDDIDLYVEELNPENPQQYRTPDGWAEFRTDRRVIEVAGGQDVTITRAWTENGPVLPGQHFDIATVTPPGSVMSMAWTALSDQNTSIQTGLRLMRAQTIEDGLAAGEDFVAPAQNLMLASRDGRIAMQMIGRMPWRMNAHDTKARMPARGWIADNRWQGMTLYFANPRFIDPESGILGNTNNRTVARDFPLHVTHDWGDTQRITRLSRLMEARDVHTRDSFIE
;
A
#
# COMPACT_ATOMS: atom_id res chain seq x y z
N MET A 1 -5.71 -8.53 5.62
CA MET A 1 -6.20 -7.17 5.41
C MET A 1 -5.10 -6.22 4.93
N ALA A 2 -3.96 -6.08 5.60
CA ALA A 2 -2.89 -5.17 5.13
C ALA A 2 -2.51 -5.44 3.67
N LEU A 3 -2.29 -6.69 3.27
CA LEU A 3 -2.03 -7.09 1.87
C LEU A 3 -3.17 -6.75 0.88
N GLN A 4 -4.40 -6.54 1.35
CA GLN A 4 -5.52 -6.15 0.47
C GLN A 4 -5.52 -4.65 0.15
N LEU A 5 -4.78 -3.86 0.93
CA LEU A 5 -4.67 -2.41 0.76
C LEU A 5 -3.36 -2.01 0.04
N THR A 6 -2.51 -2.99 -0.25
CA THR A 6 -1.27 -2.84 -1.00
C THR A 6 -1.30 -3.82 -2.17
N GLY A 7 -1.30 -3.38 -3.39
CA GLY A 7 -1.34 -4.24 -4.58
C GLY A 7 -0.03 -4.26 -5.36
N HIS A 8 1.03 -3.64 -4.83
CA HIS A 8 2.28 -3.42 -5.57
C HIS A 8 2.95 -4.72 -6.01
N HIS A 9 2.99 -5.74 -5.15
CA HIS A 9 3.54 -7.05 -5.50
C HIS A 9 2.80 -7.71 -6.68
N ASP A 10 1.48 -7.59 -6.74
CA ASP A 10 0.68 -8.09 -7.88
C ASP A 10 0.99 -7.30 -9.15
N GLN A 11 1.22 -5.99 -9.04
CA GLN A 11 1.58 -5.12 -10.16
C GLN A 11 3.00 -5.42 -10.66
N GLU A 12 3.96 -5.66 -9.76
CA GLU A 12 5.31 -6.08 -10.14
C GLU A 12 5.28 -7.42 -10.91
N VAL A 13 4.56 -8.42 -10.40
CA VAL A 13 4.40 -9.71 -11.07
C VAL A 13 3.71 -9.54 -12.42
N LEU A 14 2.65 -8.73 -12.50
CA LEU A 14 1.95 -8.48 -13.75
C LEU A 14 2.88 -7.83 -14.79
N ARG A 15 3.63 -6.80 -14.41
CA ARG A 15 4.59 -6.14 -15.32
C ARG A 15 5.69 -7.10 -15.76
N ALA A 16 6.23 -7.91 -14.87
CA ALA A 16 7.22 -8.92 -15.22
C ALA A 16 6.66 -9.95 -16.23
N ARG A 17 5.44 -10.45 -16.00
CA ARG A 17 4.76 -11.38 -16.93
C ARG A 17 4.54 -10.75 -18.31
N LEU A 18 4.06 -9.51 -18.35
CA LEU A 18 3.84 -8.80 -19.60
C LEU A 18 5.18 -8.52 -20.32
N SER A 19 6.22 -8.13 -19.58
CA SER A 19 7.57 -7.95 -20.12
C SER A 19 8.09 -9.22 -20.80
N LEU A 20 7.95 -10.37 -20.15
CA LEU A 20 8.34 -11.67 -20.69
C LEU A 20 7.51 -12.07 -21.91
N ALA A 21 6.22 -11.73 -21.94
CA ALA A 21 5.30 -12.11 -23.01
C ALA A 21 5.44 -11.25 -24.26
N LEU A 22 5.59 -9.94 -24.09
CA LEU A 22 5.56 -8.98 -25.20
C LEU A 22 6.95 -8.75 -25.79
N ASN A 23 7.99 -8.75 -24.96
CA ASN A 23 9.34 -8.35 -25.36
C ASN A 23 9.36 -6.99 -26.11
N ASP A 24 8.47 -6.09 -25.70
CA ASP A 24 8.25 -4.79 -26.32
C ASP A 24 8.02 -3.72 -25.25
N PRO A 25 9.04 -2.89 -24.93
CA PRO A 25 8.91 -1.83 -23.95
C PRO A 25 7.85 -0.76 -24.30
N ALA A 26 7.66 -0.50 -25.60
CA ALA A 26 6.66 0.49 -26.03
C ALA A 26 5.24 -0.05 -25.82
N GLY A 27 4.97 -1.29 -26.22
CA GLY A 27 3.70 -1.96 -25.96
C GLY A 27 3.40 -2.10 -24.46
N MET A 28 4.44 -2.26 -23.63
CA MET A 28 4.27 -2.24 -22.17
C MET A 28 3.83 -0.87 -21.66
N ALA A 29 4.42 0.22 -22.17
CA ALA A 29 4.04 1.57 -21.78
C ALA A 29 2.60 1.90 -22.17
N ASP A 30 2.13 1.37 -23.29
CA ASP A 30 0.74 1.54 -23.73
C ASP A 30 -0.25 0.76 -22.85
N LEU A 31 0.12 -0.45 -22.43
CA LEU A 31 -0.74 -1.30 -21.59
C LEU A 31 -0.74 -0.92 -20.11
N MET A 32 0.39 -0.46 -19.62
CA MET A 32 0.56 -0.06 -18.21
C MET A 32 1.28 1.28 -18.13
N PRO A 33 0.64 2.35 -18.62
CA PRO A 33 1.23 3.68 -18.56
C PRO A 33 1.44 4.10 -17.10
N ASP A 34 2.55 4.77 -16.85
CA ASP A 34 2.68 5.50 -15.59
C ASP A 34 1.59 6.56 -15.50
N ALA A 35 0.97 6.65 -14.35
CA ALA A 35 0.05 7.73 -14.09
C ALA A 35 0.74 9.07 -14.35
N PRO A 36 0.11 9.94 -15.04
CA PRO A 36 0.55 10.71 -16.19
C PRO A 36 2.01 11.18 -16.11
N GLY A 37 2.88 10.58 -16.91
CA GLY A 37 4.12 11.21 -17.35
C GLY A 37 5.43 10.81 -16.70
N ALA A 38 5.52 9.70 -15.99
CA ALA A 38 6.80 9.11 -15.61
C ALA A 38 7.34 8.19 -16.72
N GLY A 39 8.65 8.14 -16.91
CA GLY A 39 9.28 7.26 -17.90
C GLY A 39 9.15 5.77 -17.56
N VAL A 40 9.16 4.92 -18.56
CA VAL A 40 9.10 3.46 -18.41
C VAL A 40 10.40 2.94 -17.83
N ALA A 41 10.34 1.99 -16.88
CA ALA A 41 11.50 1.26 -16.42
C ALA A 41 12.09 0.40 -17.58
N GLU A 42 13.40 0.19 -17.57
CA GLU A 42 14.06 -0.65 -18.57
C GLU A 42 13.62 -2.13 -18.42
N LEU A 43 12.62 -2.53 -19.17
CA LEU A 43 12.04 -3.88 -19.11
C LEU A 43 12.96 -4.95 -19.69
N ALA A 44 13.87 -4.58 -20.62
CA ALA A 44 14.80 -5.51 -21.25
C ALA A 44 15.70 -6.25 -20.25
N ARG A 45 16.00 -5.65 -19.10
CA ARG A 45 16.85 -6.27 -18.07
C ARG A 45 16.18 -7.42 -17.34
N TYR A 46 14.85 -7.40 -17.18
CA TYR A 46 14.16 -8.50 -16.51
C TYR A 46 14.19 -9.79 -17.34
N GLN A 47 14.09 -9.69 -18.64
CA GLN A 47 14.19 -10.85 -19.55
C GLN A 47 15.56 -11.53 -19.50
N SER A 48 16.63 -10.76 -19.25
CA SER A 48 17.97 -11.33 -19.14
C SER A 48 18.17 -12.29 -17.93
N LEU A 49 17.20 -12.37 -17.02
CA LEU A 49 17.17 -13.36 -15.93
C LEU A 49 16.74 -14.74 -16.41
N PHE A 50 16.23 -14.86 -17.64
CA PHE A 50 15.78 -16.12 -18.22
C PHE A 50 16.70 -16.49 -19.38
N ASP A 51 17.36 -17.65 -19.29
CA ASP A 51 18.26 -18.17 -20.35
C ASP A 51 17.51 -18.59 -21.63
N THR A 52 16.22 -18.85 -21.50
CA THR A 52 15.33 -19.21 -22.61
C THR A 52 14.04 -18.39 -22.59
N PRO A 53 13.54 -17.95 -23.76
CA PRO A 53 12.21 -17.32 -23.80
C PRO A 53 11.17 -18.27 -23.22
N LEU A 54 10.38 -17.80 -22.24
CA LEU A 54 9.25 -18.56 -21.75
C LEU A 54 8.33 -18.91 -22.93
N PRO A 55 7.78 -20.15 -22.99
CA PRO A 55 6.84 -20.50 -24.03
C PRO A 55 5.67 -19.54 -23.99
N ARG A 56 5.32 -18.97 -25.14
CA ARG A 56 4.18 -18.05 -25.29
C ARG A 56 2.95 -18.72 -24.66
N PHE A 57 2.49 -18.20 -23.55
CA PHE A 57 1.25 -18.58 -22.88
C PHE A 57 0.97 -20.10 -22.80
N ALA A 58 1.89 -20.89 -22.24
CA ALA A 58 1.43 -22.08 -21.55
C ALA A 58 0.50 -21.57 -20.45
N GLN A 59 -0.80 -21.88 -20.57
CA GLN A 59 -1.74 -21.59 -19.47
C GLN A 59 -1.16 -22.31 -18.27
N ALA A 60 -0.48 -21.57 -17.40
CA ALA A 60 -0.11 -22.12 -16.10
C ALA A 60 -1.41 -22.66 -15.50
N PRO A 61 -1.44 -23.91 -15.01
CA PRO A 61 -2.63 -24.42 -14.36
C PRO A 61 -3.03 -23.37 -13.35
N ARG A 62 -4.25 -22.82 -13.49
CA ARG A 62 -4.78 -21.87 -12.53
C ARG A 62 -4.71 -22.58 -11.19
N SER A 63 -3.81 -22.14 -10.33
CA SER A 63 -3.80 -22.64 -8.94
C SER A 63 -5.23 -22.54 -8.43
N PRO A 64 -5.79 -23.60 -7.81
CA PRO A 64 -7.13 -23.51 -7.23
C PRO A 64 -7.11 -22.26 -6.34
N ARG A 65 -7.96 -21.29 -6.67
CA ARG A 65 -8.04 -20.04 -5.91
C ARG A 65 -8.32 -20.42 -4.46
N HIS A 66 -7.36 -20.22 -3.59
CA HIS A 66 -7.55 -20.47 -2.17
C HIS A 66 -8.69 -19.56 -1.70
N PRO A 67 -9.72 -20.08 -0.98
CA PRO A 67 -10.90 -19.29 -0.59
C PRO A 67 -10.56 -18.01 0.20
N LEU A 68 -9.35 -17.94 0.78
CA LEU A 68 -8.84 -16.80 1.53
C LEU A 68 -7.88 -15.90 0.71
N HIS A 69 -7.68 -16.18 -0.58
CA HIS A 69 -6.84 -15.33 -1.42
C HIS A 69 -7.56 -13.99 -1.66
N PRO A 70 -6.91 -12.84 -1.45
CA PRO A 70 -7.50 -11.52 -1.68
C PRO A 70 -8.15 -11.37 -3.06
N ASN A 71 -7.56 -11.97 -4.08
CA ASN A 71 -8.08 -12.00 -5.45
C ASN A 71 -9.25 -12.99 -5.67
N ALA A 72 -9.68 -13.74 -4.67
CA ALA A 72 -10.89 -14.57 -4.79
C ALA A 72 -12.16 -13.73 -5.00
N LEU A 73 -12.12 -12.45 -4.67
CA LEU A 73 -13.23 -11.51 -4.87
C LEU A 73 -13.21 -10.81 -6.25
N GLY A 74 -12.24 -11.13 -7.10
CA GLY A 74 -12.07 -10.53 -8.43
C GLY A 74 -11.43 -9.12 -8.38
N PRO A 75 -10.76 -8.71 -9.47
CA PRO A 75 -10.02 -7.44 -9.51
C PRO A 75 -10.91 -6.16 -9.47
N GLY A 76 -12.22 -6.29 -9.37
CA GLY A 76 -13.16 -5.18 -9.42
C GLY A 76 -13.73 -4.70 -8.08
N LEU A 77 -13.40 -5.34 -6.97
CA LEU A 77 -14.04 -5.04 -5.67
C LEU A 77 -13.05 -4.56 -4.59
N ALA A 78 -11.77 -4.48 -4.88
CA ALA A 78 -10.77 -4.06 -3.91
C ALA A 78 -10.30 -2.64 -4.20
N GLY A 79 -10.55 -1.72 -3.26
CA GLY A 79 -9.71 -0.56 -3.13
C GLY A 79 -10.14 0.71 -3.86
N ALA A 80 -11.34 1.17 -3.65
CA ALA A 80 -11.64 2.58 -3.81
C ALA A 80 -11.89 3.19 -2.43
N SER A 81 -11.54 4.45 -2.25
CA SER A 81 -11.91 5.22 -1.06
C SER A 81 -12.05 6.68 -1.45
N ASN A 82 -12.91 7.41 -0.76
CA ASN A 82 -12.95 8.86 -0.86
C ASN A 82 -12.83 9.46 0.53
N ALA A 83 -12.10 10.55 0.63
CA ALA A 83 -12.11 11.41 1.81
C ALA A 83 -12.08 12.86 1.35
N PHE A 84 -12.91 13.70 1.93
CA PHE A 84 -12.91 15.13 1.63
C PHE A 84 -13.33 15.94 2.83
N ALA A 85 -12.77 17.14 2.93
CA ALA A 85 -13.00 18.05 4.03
C ALA A 85 -13.18 19.48 3.53
N ALA A 86 -13.96 20.26 4.27
CA ALA A 86 -14.19 21.68 4.02
C ALA A 86 -14.02 22.49 5.30
N THR A 87 -13.33 23.63 5.17
CA THR A 87 -13.22 24.62 6.27
C THR A 87 -14.56 25.35 6.48
N PRO A 88 -14.76 26.09 7.60
CA PRO A 88 -15.96 26.89 7.83
C PRO A 88 -16.22 27.94 6.74
N ALA A 89 -15.18 28.42 6.06
CA ALA A 89 -15.34 29.33 4.92
C ALA A 89 -16.10 28.70 3.74
N ARG A 90 -16.12 27.38 3.67
CA ARG A 90 -16.79 26.56 2.65
C ARG A 90 -17.90 25.68 3.24
N ALA A 91 -18.29 25.88 4.49
CA ALA A 91 -19.31 25.09 5.19
C ALA A 91 -20.36 25.97 5.85
N ALA A 92 -21.60 25.50 5.89
CA ALA A 92 -22.70 26.18 6.60
C ALA A 92 -22.64 26.00 8.13
N SER A 93 -21.59 25.35 8.63
CA SER A 93 -21.33 25.10 10.06
C SER A 93 -20.16 25.94 10.56
N SER A 94 -20.10 26.19 11.87
CA SER A 94 -18.94 26.85 12.50
C SER A 94 -17.69 25.98 12.59
N GLY A 95 -17.82 24.68 12.42
CA GLY A 95 -16.71 23.73 12.39
C GLY A 95 -16.44 23.21 10.98
N ALA A 96 -15.30 22.57 10.78
CA ALA A 96 -14.98 21.90 9.53
C ALA A 96 -15.90 20.70 9.28
N LEU A 97 -16.14 20.37 8.02
CA LEU A 97 -16.83 19.16 7.58
C LEU A 97 -15.80 18.13 7.12
N LEU A 98 -16.06 16.85 7.40
CA LEU A 98 -15.30 15.73 6.88
C LEU A 98 -16.23 14.59 6.48
N ALA A 99 -16.04 14.05 5.29
CA ALA A 99 -16.66 12.80 4.86
C ALA A 99 -15.56 11.78 4.45
N ASN A 100 -15.83 10.53 4.74
CA ASN A 100 -14.95 9.42 4.35
C ASN A 100 -15.76 8.16 4.10
N ASP A 101 -15.53 7.52 2.95
CA ASP A 101 -16.19 6.28 2.53
C ASP A 101 -15.15 5.29 1.99
N PRO A 102 -14.53 4.48 2.85
CA PRO A 102 -13.60 3.44 2.42
C PRO A 102 -14.36 2.29 1.75
N HIS A 103 -14.13 2.12 0.45
CA HIS A 103 -14.71 1.04 -0.35
C HIS A 103 -13.84 -0.21 -0.27
N LEU A 104 -14.14 -1.10 0.64
CA LEU A 104 -13.52 -2.41 0.75
C LEU A 104 -14.48 -3.49 0.24
N GLY A 105 -13.99 -4.72 0.09
CA GLY A 105 -14.80 -5.83 -0.39
C GLY A 105 -16.08 -6.05 0.44
N LEU A 106 -17.18 -6.37 -0.24
CA LEU A 106 -18.43 -6.70 0.40
C LEU A 106 -18.38 -8.15 0.89
N SER A 107 -18.58 -8.36 2.19
CA SER A 107 -18.58 -9.66 2.83
C SER A 107 -19.62 -9.74 3.94
N ALA A 108 -20.01 -10.97 4.28
CA ALA A 108 -20.81 -11.26 5.46
C ALA A 108 -20.03 -12.25 6.36
N PRO A 109 -19.64 -11.87 7.58
CA PRO A 109 -19.86 -10.55 8.20
C PRO A 109 -19.09 -9.43 7.52
N SER A 110 -19.58 -8.19 7.67
CA SER A 110 -18.89 -7.00 7.19
C SER A 110 -17.56 -6.83 7.89
N ILE A 111 -16.58 -6.26 7.15
CA ILE A 111 -15.28 -5.90 7.73
C ILE A 111 -15.40 -4.77 8.76
N TRP A 112 -16.34 -3.84 8.56
CA TRP A 112 -16.53 -2.69 9.40
C TRP A 112 -17.50 -2.97 10.57
N TYR A 113 -17.12 -2.48 11.74
CA TYR A 113 -17.93 -2.46 12.95
C TYR A 113 -18.00 -1.03 13.49
N LEU A 114 -19.20 -0.50 13.72
CA LEU A 114 -19.39 0.83 14.30
C LEU A 114 -19.32 0.73 15.81
N ALA A 115 -18.50 1.57 16.42
CA ALA A 115 -18.28 1.59 17.85
C ALA A 115 -18.26 3.02 18.41
N ARG A 116 -18.70 3.15 19.66
CA ARG A 116 -18.48 4.31 20.49
C ARG A 116 -17.71 3.88 21.72
N LEU A 117 -16.61 4.58 22.02
CA LEU A 117 -15.76 4.35 23.19
C LEU A 117 -15.78 5.60 24.07
N GLU A 118 -15.97 5.41 25.37
CA GLU A 118 -15.81 6.49 26.35
C GLU A 118 -14.42 6.39 26.97
N LEU A 119 -13.57 7.34 26.64
CA LEU A 119 -12.23 7.46 27.18
C LEU A 119 -12.21 8.51 28.30
N ALA A 120 -11.19 8.51 29.14
CA ALA A 120 -10.98 9.56 30.14
C ALA A 120 -10.84 10.96 29.49
N THR A 121 -10.46 11.03 28.23
CA THR A 121 -10.31 12.26 27.43
C THR A 121 -11.55 12.64 26.64
N GLY A 122 -12.67 11.94 26.80
CA GLY A 122 -13.92 12.18 26.05
C GLY A 122 -14.33 11.01 25.15
N GLY A 123 -15.52 11.09 24.57
CA GLY A 123 -16.08 10.06 23.70
C GLY A 123 -15.43 10.05 22.31
N VAL A 124 -15.24 8.85 21.79
CA VAL A 124 -14.78 8.61 20.40
C VAL A 124 -15.79 7.71 19.70
N ILE A 125 -16.21 8.07 18.49
CA ILE A 125 -17.17 7.30 17.69
C ILE A 125 -16.68 7.12 16.26
N GLY A 126 -16.91 5.96 15.67
CA GLY A 126 -16.59 5.71 14.28
C GLY A 126 -16.53 4.24 13.91
N ALA A 127 -15.87 3.97 12.79
CA ALA A 127 -15.69 2.65 12.25
C ALA A 127 -14.37 2.04 12.70
N THR A 128 -14.43 0.79 13.12
CA THR A 128 -13.29 -0.06 13.45
C THR A 128 -13.44 -1.41 12.77
N ILE A 129 -12.49 -2.28 12.99
CA ILE A 129 -12.48 -3.66 12.50
C ILE A 129 -12.44 -4.58 13.71
N PRO A 130 -13.23 -5.65 13.78
CA PRO A 130 -13.19 -6.59 14.89
C PRO A 130 -11.78 -7.07 15.20
N GLY A 131 -11.37 -6.92 16.46
CA GLY A 131 -10.01 -7.22 16.94
C GLY A 131 -9.05 -6.02 16.94
N MET A 132 -9.39 -4.89 16.31
CA MET A 132 -8.59 -3.66 16.36
C MET A 132 -9.00 -2.81 17.57
N PRO A 133 -8.05 -2.43 18.45
CA PRO A 133 -8.36 -1.67 19.67
C PRO A 133 -8.47 -0.15 19.43
N VAL A 134 -8.77 0.28 18.20
CA VAL A 134 -8.77 1.69 17.78
C VAL A 134 -9.93 1.98 16.84
N ILE A 135 -10.40 3.23 16.81
CA ILE A 135 -11.29 3.75 15.77
C ILE A 135 -10.43 4.15 14.58
N LEU A 136 -10.63 3.50 13.41
CA LEU A 136 -9.84 3.72 12.20
C LEU A 136 -10.29 4.96 11.42
N ALA A 137 -11.60 5.19 11.34
CA ALA A 137 -12.18 6.39 10.77
C ALA A 137 -13.34 6.86 11.67
N GLY A 138 -13.31 8.10 12.12
CA GLY A 138 -14.30 8.60 13.07
C GLY A 138 -13.97 9.97 13.62
N ARG A 139 -14.44 10.23 14.83
CA ARG A 139 -14.20 11.51 15.49
C ARG A 139 -14.20 11.40 17.01
N SER A 140 -13.48 12.32 17.63
CA SER A 140 -13.65 12.73 19.03
C SER A 140 -14.53 13.97 19.12
N GLU A 141 -14.51 14.66 20.25
CA GLU A 141 -15.12 15.98 20.41
C GLU A 141 -14.34 17.09 19.71
N HIS A 142 -13.05 16.88 19.44
CA HIS A 142 -12.12 17.88 18.95
C HIS A 142 -11.68 17.66 17.52
N LEU A 143 -11.47 16.41 17.12
CA LEU A 143 -10.87 16.06 15.83
C LEU A 143 -11.66 14.94 15.17
N ALA A 144 -11.90 15.05 13.88
CA ALA A 144 -12.36 13.98 13.01
C ALA A 144 -11.22 13.52 12.10
N TRP A 145 -11.21 12.22 11.79
CA TRP A 145 -10.24 11.62 10.87
C TRP A 145 -10.88 10.58 9.96
N GLY A 146 -10.35 10.52 8.75
CA GLY A 146 -10.71 9.54 7.74
C GLY A 146 -9.47 9.09 6.99
N ILE A 147 -9.55 7.97 6.29
CA ILE A 147 -8.41 7.36 5.59
C ILE A 147 -8.79 6.96 4.18
N THR A 148 -7.82 7.10 3.26
CA THR A 148 -7.86 6.50 1.93
C THR A 148 -6.54 5.80 1.66
N SER A 149 -6.54 4.70 0.90
CA SER A 149 -5.28 4.06 0.51
C SER A 149 -4.40 5.04 -0.26
N ALA A 150 -3.14 5.15 0.16
CA ALA A 150 -2.19 6.10 -0.43
C ALA A 150 -1.44 5.53 -1.64
N TYR A 151 -1.53 4.22 -1.88
CA TYR A 151 -0.75 3.51 -2.90
C TYR A 151 0.76 3.78 -2.81
N LEU A 152 1.26 4.04 -1.61
CA LEU A 152 2.70 4.15 -1.40
C LEU A 152 3.35 2.81 -1.73
N ASP A 153 4.40 2.86 -2.53
CA ASP A 153 5.20 1.72 -2.93
C ASP A 153 6.10 1.26 -1.76
N ASP A 154 5.52 0.46 -0.88
CA ASP A 154 6.11 -0.02 0.37
C ASP A 154 6.45 -1.53 0.34
N ILE A 155 6.42 -2.13 -0.87
CA ILE A 155 6.75 -3.52 -1.14
C ILE A 155 7.69 -3.59 -2.35
N ASP A 156 8.71 -4.44 -2.26
CA ASP A 156 9.55 -4.86 -3.40
C ASP A 156 9.71 -6.37 -3.41
N LEU A 157 9.65 -6.94 -4.60
CA LEU A 157 9.99 -8.33 -4.84
C LEU A 157 11.44 -8.46 -5.32
N TYR A 158 12.13 -9.47 -4.82
CA TYR A 158 13.50 -9.76 -5.22
C TYR A 158 13.65 -11.18 -5.76
N VAL A 159 14.31 -11.29 -6.90
CA VAL A 159 14.82 -12.57 -7.42
C VAL A 159 16.08 -12.90 -6.64
N GLU A 160 16.12 -14.05 -6.00
CA GLU A 160 17.26 -14.54 -5.24
C GLU A 160 17.86 -15.75 -5.96
N GLU A 161 19.04 -15.60 -6.53
CA GLU A 161 19.77 -16.67 -7.21
C GLU A 161 20.25 -17.70 -6.20
N LEU A 162 19.94 -18.98 -6.42
CA LEU A 162 20.39 -20.08 -5.58
C LEU A 162 21.80 -20.54 -5.98
N ASN A 163 22.59 -20.92 -4.98
CA ASN A 163 23.90 -21.54 -5.25
C ASN A 163 23.69 -22.89 -5.94
N PRO A 164 24.21 -23.11 -7.16
CA PRO A 164 24.04 -24.37 -7.88
C PRO A 164 24.65 -25.58 -7.14
N GLU A 165 25.68 -25.36 -6.32
CA GLU A 165 26.36 -26.42 -5.55
C GLU A 165 25.69 -26.65 -4.17
N ASN A 166 24.96 -25.64 -3.66
CA ASN A 166 24.28 -25.72 -2.37
C ASN A 166 22.98 -24.91 -2.36
N PRO A 167 21.80 -25.48 -2.68
CA PRO A 167 20.54 -24.77 -2.75
C PRO A 167 20.03 -24.22 -1.41
N GLN A 168 20.74 -24.44 -0.30
CA GLN A 168 20.49 -23.79 0.99
C GLN A 168 21.13 -22.39 1.08
N GLN A 169 21.83 -21.97 0.03
CA GLN A 169 22.48 -20.67 -0.07
C GLN A 169 21.89 -19.85 -1.22
N TYR A 170 21.84 -18.54 -1.04
CA TYR A 170 21.45 -17.57 -2.05
C TYR A 170 22.57 -16.54 -2.26
N ARG A 171 22.54 -15.88 -3.41
CA ARG A 171 23.54 -14.89 -3.79
C ARG A 171 23.27 -13.54 -3.10
N THR A 172 24.33 -12.96 -2.55
CA THR A 172 24.35 -11.59 -2.00
C THR A 172 25.40 -10.75 -2.75
N PRO A 173 25.49 -9.43 -2.54
CA PRO A 173 26.55 -8.62 -3.13
C PRO A 173 27.97 -9.11 -2.76
N ASP A 174 28.10 -9.72 -1.58
CA ASP A 174 29.39 -10.16 -1.01
C ASP A 174 29.70 -11.65 -1.26
N GLY A 175 28.82 -12.38 -1.93
CA GLY A 175 28.99 -13.81 -2.22
C GLY A 175 27.75 -14.64 -1.87
N TRP A 176 27.93 -15.87 -1.38
CA TRP A 176 26.85 -16.76 -1.01
C TRP A 176 26.55 -16.70 0.49
N ALA A 177 25.27 -16.60 0.85
CA ALA A 177 24.81 -16.63 2.24
C ALA A 177 23.76 -17.72 2.45
N GLU A 178 23.69 -18.27 3.64
CA GLU A 178 22.66 -19.24 4.02
C GLU A 178 21.34 -18.56 4.32
N PHE A 179 20.22 -19.21 3.97
CA PHE A 179 18.91 -18.76 4.40
C PHE A 179 18.79 -18.83 5.92
N ARG A 180 18.23 -17.79 6.52
CA ARG A 180 17.70 -17.90 7.88
C ARG A 180 16.42 -18.74 7.83
N THR A 181 16.36 -19.82 8.56
CA THR A 181 15.20 -20.72 8.55
C THR A 181 14.53 -20.81 9.92
N ASP A 182 13.22 -21.05 9.91
CA ASP A 182 12.42 -21.33 11.10
C ASP A 182 11.42 -22.44 10.77
N ARG A 183 11.43 -23.48 11.59
CA ARG A 183 10.56 -24.64 11.45
C ARG A 183 9.40 -24.55 12.43
N ARG A 184 8.17 -24.72 11.93
CA ARG A 184 6.95 -24.74 12.72
C ARG A 184 6.16 -26.00 12.46
N VAL A 185 5.59 -26.56 13.52
CA VAL A 185 4.63 -27.65 13.44
C VAL A 185 3.24 -27.07 13.69
N ILE A 186 2.31 -27.37 12.80
CA ILE A 186 0.90 -27.03 12.93
C ILE A 186 0.19 -28.32 13.31
N GLU A 187 -0.31 -28.37 14.55
CA GLU A 187 -1.12 -29.48 15.02
C GLU A 187 -2.51 -29.45 14.36
N VAL A 188 -2.90 -30.55 13.72
CA VAL A 188 -4.17 -30.65 13.01
C VAL A 188 -5.12 -31.55 13.78
N ALA A 189 -6.22 -31.00 14.30
CA ALA A 189 -7.22 -31.77 15.03
C ALA A 189 -7.80 -32.91 14.17
N GLY A 190 -7.60 -34.14 14.59
CA GLY A 190 -8.07 -35.35 13.88
C GLY A 190 -7.29 -35.68 12.60
N GLY A 191 -6.16 -35.05 12.35
CA GLY A 191 -5.29 -35.26 11.19
C GLY A 191 -3.82 -35.46 11.54
N GLN A 192 -2.97 -35.50 10.52
CA GLN A 192 -1.53 -35.49 10.71
C GLN A 192 -1.02 -34.06 10.85
N ASP A 193 -0.07 -33.84 11.76
CA ASP A 193 0.60 -32.56 11.93
C ASP A 193 1.31 -32.14 10.65
N VAL A 194 1.24 -30.84 10.33
CA VAL A 194 1.89 -30.26 9.17
C VAL A 194 3.13 -29.50 9.64
N THR A 195 4.30 -29.89 9.16
CA THR A 195 5.53 -29.13 9.38
C THR A 195 5.77 -28.18 8.21
N ILE A 196 5.93 -26.90 8.53
CA ILE A 196 6.35 -25.87 7.58
C ILE A 196 7.73 -25.36 7.94
N THR A 197 8.56 -25.13 6.91
CA THR A 197 9.85 -24.45 7.06
C THR A 197 9.75 -23.13 6.33
N ARG A 198 9.94 -22.04 7.07
CA ARG A 198 10.00 -20.68 6.53
C ARG A 198 11.45 -20.30 6.33
N ALA A 199 11.74 -19.61 5.25
CA ALA A 199 13.08 -19.13 4.94
C ALA A 199 13.07 -17.61 4.71
N TRP A 200 14.18 -16.97 5.03
CA TRP A 200 14.40 -15.54 4.80
C TRP A 200 15.76 -15.32 4.18
N THR A 201 15.81 -14.37 3.27
CA THR A 201 17.03 -13.70 2.83
C THR A 201 17.23 -12.40 3.60
N GLU A 202 18.27 -11.65 3.32
CA GLU A 202 18.45 -10.28 3.83
C GLU A 202 17.36 -9.32 3.33
N ASN A 203 16.76 -9.62 2.16
CA ASN A 203 15.71 -8.78 1.56
C ASN A 203 14.32 -9.06 2.15
N GLY A 204 14.12 -10.22 2.81
CA GLY A 204 12.85 -10.56 3.45
C GLY A 204 12.49 -12.04 3.36
N PRO A 205 11.24 -12.43 3.71
CA PRO A 205 10.79 -13.80 3.63
C PRO A 205 10.74 -14.30 2.18
N VAL A 206 11.17 -15.54 2.01
CA VAL A 206 11.01 -16.28 0.75
C VAL A 206 9.55 -16.66 0.58
N LEU A 207 9.00 -16.31 -0.57
CA LEU A 207 7.59 -16.57 -0.90
C LEU A 207 7.44 -17.96 -1.53
N PRO A 208 6.43 -18.75 -1.11
CA PRO A 208 6.07 -19.98 -1.82
C PRO A 208 5.61 -19.68 -3.25
N GLY A 209 6.07 -20.46 -4.23
CA GLY A 209 5.79 -20.23 -5.65
C GLY A 209 4.30 -20.17 -6.03
N GLN A 210 3.42 -20.76 -5.20
CA GLN A 210 1.96 -20.74 -5.42
C GLN A 210 1.31 -19.39 -5.03
N HIS A 211 2.02 -18.52 -4.31
CA HIS A 211 1.48 -17.22 -3.89
C HIS A 211 1.74 -16.17 -4.96
N PHE A 212 0.76 -15.31 -5.20
CA PHE A 212 0.84 -14.13 -6.08
C PHE A 212 1.29 -14.43 -7.52
N ASP A 213 1.10 -15.68 -8.00
CA ASP A 213 1.55 -16.13 -9.31
C ASP A 213 3.07 -15.96 -9.57
N ILE A 214 3.88 -15.81 -8.51
CA ILE A 214 5.31 -15.55 -8.63
C ILE A 214 6.08 -16.65 -9.37
N ALA A 215 5.62 -17.91 -9.31
CA ALA A 215 6.23 -18.99 -10.08
C ALA A 215 6.28 -18.71 -11.60
N THR A 216 5.37 -17.87 -12.10
CA THR A 216 5.30 -17.50 -13.52
C THR A 216 6.41 -16.52 -13.95
N VAL A 217 7.08 -15.90 -12.97
CA VAL A 217 8.12 -14.88 -13.19
C VAL A 217 9.41 -15.17 -12.44
N THR A 218 9.47 -16.29 -11.72
CA THR A 218 10.69 -16.70 -11.03
C THR A 218 11.62 -17.43 -12.00
N PRO A 219 12.86 -16.95 -12.23
CA PRO A 219 13.82 -17.63 -13.09
C PRO A 219 14.18 -19.02 -12.56
N PRO A 220 14.53 -19.99 -13.45
CA PRO A 220 15.10 -21.27 -13.02
C PRO A 220 16.33 -21.08 -12.11
N GLY A 221 16.44 -21.88 -11.07
CA GLY A 221 17.56 -21.78 -10.11
C GLY A 221 17.44 -20.58 -9.16
N SER A 222 16.27 -19.99 -9.05
CA SER A 222 16.01 -18.83 -8.17
C SER A 222 14.77 -19.05 -7.30
N VAL A 223 14.64 -18.23 -6.26
CA VAL A 223 13.42 -18.05 -5.47
C VAL A 223 13.07 -16.57 -5.40
N MET A 224 11.85 -16.24 -4.97
CA MET A 224 11.44 -14.85 -4.74
C MET A 224 11.41 -14.57 -3.24
N SER A 225 11.93 -13.41 -2.85
CA SER A 225 11.73 -12.84 -1.52
C SER A 225 10.95 -11.52 -1.61
N MET A 226 10.43 -11.05 -0.48
CA MET A 226 9.62 -9.84 -0.42
C MET A 226 10.10 -8.93 0.72
N ALA A 227 10.54 -7.73 0.38
CA ALA A 227 10.62 -6.65 1.33
C ALA A 227 9.24 -5.97 1.45
N TRP A 228 8.79 -5.76 2.67
CA TRP A 228 7.55 -5.04 2.95
C TRP A 228 7.67 -4.32 4.29
N THR A 229 7.35 -3.03 4.32
CA THR A 229 7.46 -2.22 5.54
C THR A 229 6.65 -2.77 6.70
N ALA A 230 5.50 -3.42 6.41
CA ALA A 230 4.67 -4.05 7.44
C ALA A 230 5.34 -5.22 8.18
N LEU A 231 6.40 -5.81 7.60
CA LEU A 231 7.18 -6.90 8.22
C LEU A 231 8.25 -6.38 9.19
N SER A 232 8.34 -5.08 9.39
CA SER A 232 9.25 -4.48 10.36
C SER A 232 8.92 -4.93 11.78
N ASP A 233 9.94 -5.35 12.53
CA ASP A 233 9.82 -5.64 13.97
C ASP A 233 9.44 -4.40 14.79
N GLN A 234 9.59 -3.21 14.21
CA GLN A 234 9.24 -1.91 14.79
C GLN A 234 7.93 -1.35 14.21
N ASN A 235 6.98 -2.20 13.88
CA ASN A 235 5.69 -1.75 13.36
C ASN A 235 4.82 -1.20 14.50
N THR A 236 4.72 0.13 14.56
CA THR A 236 3.99 0.90 15.58
C THR A 236 2.64 1.44 15.07
N SER A 237 2.12 0.94 13.96
CA SER A 237 0.90 1.48 13.32
C SER A 237 -0.33 1.58 14.26
N ILE A 238 -0.47 0.66 15.22
CA ILE A 238 -1.54 0.70 16.23
C ILE A 238 -1.43 1.95 17.12
N GLN A 239 -0.23 2.43 17.41
CA GLN A 239 0.01 3.63 18.19
C GLN A 239 -0.64 4.87 17.56
N THR A 240 -0.59 4.99 16.24
CA THR A 240 -1.27 6.07 15.51
C THR A 240 -2.75 6.13 15.85
N GLY A 241 -3.46 5.01 15.79
CA GLY A 241 -4.88 4.96 16.14
C GLY A 241 -5.15 5.34 17.59
N LEU A 242 -4.32 4.86 18.53
CA LEU A 242 -4.42 5.22 19.96
C LEU A 242 -4.14 6.70 20.21
N ARG A 243 -3.23 7.32 19.48
CA ARG A 243 -2.93 8.76 19.55
C ARG A 243 -4.03 9.58 18.90
N LEU A 244 -4.56 9.18 17.74
CA LEU A 244 -5.68 9.87 17.07
C LEU A 244 -6.93 9.94 17.95
N MET A 245 -7.26 8.87 18.67
CA MET A 245 -8.40 8.88 19.59
C MET A 245 -8.25 9.89 20.77
N ARG A 246 -7.04 10.38 21.02
CA ARG A 246 -6.73 11.36 22.08
C ARG A 246 -6.33 12.74 21.52
N ALA A 247 -6.15 12.84 20.21
CA ALA A 247 -5.75 14.07 19.53
C ALA A 247 -6.82 15.16 19.70
N GLN A 248 -6.39 16.38 19.96
CA GLN A 248 -7.26 17.55 20.14
C GLN A 248 -7.10 18.57 19.03
N THR A 249 -5.95 18.57 18.34
CA THR A 249 -5.59 19.53 17.30
C THR A 249 -5.20 18.84 16.01
N ILE A 250 -5.13 19.60 14.92
CA ILE A 250 -4.56 19.11 13.64
C ILE A 250 -3.12 18.65 13.85
N GLU A 251 -2.34 19.40 14.61
CA GLU A 251 -0.93 19.09 14.92
C GLU A 251 -0.78 17.76 15.65
N ASP A 252 -1.66 17.48 16.63
CA ASP A 252 -1.68 16.18 17.32
C ASP A 252 -1.98 15.04 16.35
N GLY A 253 -2.94 15.25 15.46
CA GLY A 253 -3.32 14.27 14.43
C GLY A 253 -2.17 14.00 13.44
N LEU A 254 -1.50 15.05 12.97
CA LEU A 254 -0.33 14.93 12.11
C LEU A 254 0.83 14.23 12.82
N ALA A 255 1.11 14.58 14.08
CA ALA A 255 2.15 13.95 14.89
C ALA A 255 1.83 12.47 15.19
N ALA A 256 0.56 12.11 15.34
CA ALA A 256 0.16 10.71 15.50
C ALA A 256 0.51 9.86 14.28
N GLY A 257 0.44 10.42 13.08
CA GLY A 257 0.74 9.72 11.84
C GLY A 257 2.20 9.28 11.71
N GLU A 258 3.14 9.87 12.46
CA GLU A 258 4.56 9.52 12.44
C GLU A 258 4.83 8.07 12.88
N ASP A 259 4.00 7.54 13.79
CA ASP A 259 4.11 6.17 14.28
C ASP A 259 3.57 5.13 13.28
N PHE A 260 2.87 5.57 12.22
CA PHE A 260 2.27 4.66 11.26
C PHE A 260 3.30 4.08 10.31
N VAL A 261 3.32 2.76 10.16
CA VAL A 261 4.26 2.05 9.32
C VAL A 261 3.60 1.57 8.01
N ALA A 262 2.53 0.77 8.14
CA ALA A 262 1.81 0.17 7.01
C ALA A 262 0.41 -0.34 7.42
N PRO A 263 -0.49 -0.53 6.43
CA PRO A 263 -0.42 -0.15 5.01
C PRO A 263 -0.63 1.35 4.83
N ALA A 264 0.13 1.97 3.92
CA ALA A 264 0.13 3.42 3.79
C ALA A 264 -1.26 4.01 3.48
N GLN A 265 -1.59 5.12 4.12
CA GLN A 265 -2.86 5.80 4.01
C GLN A 265 -2.68 7.30 3.79
N ASN A 266 -3.63 7.95 3.14
CA ASN A 266 -3.82 9.39 3.26
C ASN A 266 -4.74 9.62 4.45
N LEU A 267 -4.21 10.19 5.51
CA LEU A 267 -4.95 10.58 6.70
C LEU A 267 -5.56 11.96 6.48
N MET A 268 -6.88 12.02 6.37
CA MET A 268 -7.65 13.27 6.31
C MET A 268 -8.08 13.67 7.72
N LEU A 269 -7.86 14.93 8.08
CA LEU A 269 -8.17 15.49 9.38
C LEU A 269 -9.08 16.71 9.25
N ALA A 270 -10.02 16.86 10.19
CA ALA A 270 -10.83 18.06 10.35
C ALA A 270 -11.02 18.36 11.83
N SER A 271 -10.71 19.57 12.26
CA SER A 271 -10.81 19.96 13.66
C SER A 271 -12.06 20.80 13.96
N ARG A 272 -12.46 20.82 15.21
CA ARG A 272 -13.60 21.59 15.68
C ARG A 272 -13.40 23.10 15.50
N ASP A 273 -12.18 23.60 15.58
CA ASP A 273 -11.82 24.99 15.34
C ASP A 273 -11.79 25.39 13.86
N GLY A 274 -12.12 24.44 12.97
CA GLY A 274 -12.36 24.71 11.55
C GLY A 274 -11.19 24.46 10.62
N ARG A 275 -10.09 23.92 11.12
CA ARG A 275 -8.93 23.60 10.31
C ARG A 275 -9.07 22.21 9.65
N ILE A 276 -8.40 22.02 8.50
CA ILE A 276 -8.37 20.78 7.76
C ILE A 276 -6.93 20.43 7.35
N ALA A 277 -6.61 19.15 7.32
CA ALA A 277 -5.31 18.67 6.83
C ALA A 277 -5.42 17.32 6.15
N MET A 278 -4.49 17.03 5.28
CA MET A 278 -4.23 15.69 4.74
C MET A 278 -2.74 15.39 4.81
N GLN A 279 -2.38 14.22 5.31
CA GLN A 279 -1.01 13.74 5.40
C GLN A 279 -0.94 12.30 4.93
N MET A 280 -0.03 12.00 4.02
CA MET A 280 0.30 10.60 3.73
C MET A 280 1.06 10.02 4.93
N ILE A 281 0.51 8.96 5.54
CA ILE A 281 1.10 8.18 6.63
C ILE A 281 1.53 6.82 6.10
N GLY A 282 2.69 6.35 6.57
CA GLY A 282 3.36 5.12 6.12
C GLY A 282 4.86 5.35 6.00
N ARG A 283 5.63 4.27 6.10
CA ARG A 283 7.08 4.31 5.92
C ARG A 283 7.39 4.20 4.42
N MET A 284 8.02 5.23 3.87
CA MET A 284 8.40 5.29 2.46
C MET A 284 9.84 4.80 2.29
N PRO A 285 10.08 3.67 1.61
CA PRO A 285 11.43 3.17 1.37
C PRO A 285 12.24 4.13 0.49
N TRP A 286 13.51 4.30 0.85
CA TRP A 286 14.45 5.04 0.03
C TRP A 286 15.18 4.08 -0.90
N ARG A 287 15.01 4.29 -2.21
CA ARG A 287 15.61 3.48 -3.29
C ARG A 287 16.63 4.32 -4.06
N MET A 288 17.70 3.65 -4.50
CA MET A 288 18.74 4.29 -5.32
C MET A 288 18.23 4.58 -6.74
N ASN A 289 18.70 5.68 -7.32
CA ASN A 289 18.42 5.98 -8.73
C ASN A 289 18.97 4.93 -9.70
N ALA A 290 19.99 4.17 -9.28
CA ALA A 290 20.59 3.07 -10.04
C ALA A 290 19.80 1.75 -9.97
N HIS A 291 18.69 1.68 -9.21
CA HIS A 291 17.85 0.49 -9.09
C HIS A 291 17.42 -0.04 -10.48
N ASP A 292 17.68 -1.31 -10.76
CA ASP A 292 17.53 -1.94 -12.08
C ASP A 292 16.13 -1.79 -12.70
N THR A 293 15.10 -2.06 -11.90
CA THR A 293 13.71 -2.06 -12.35
C THR A 293 12.93 -0.82 -11.89
N LYS A 294 13.59 0.09 -11.16
CA LYS A 294 12.93 1.25 -10.52
C LYS A 294 11.77 0.84 -9.61
N ALA A 295 11.87 -0.33 -8.98
CA ALA A 295 10.80 -0.92 -8.15
C ALA A 295 9.47 -1.19 -8.90
N ARG A 296 9.52 -1.40 -10.22
CA ARG A 296 8.31 -1.68 -11.02
C ARG A 296 8.10 -3.16 -11.30
N MET A 297 9.15 -3.93 -11.15
CA MET A 297 9.19 -5.38 -11.35
C MET A 297 10.17 -5.97 -10.35
N PRO A 298 10.11 -7.28 -10.09
CA PRO A 298 11.08 -7.94 -9.23
C PRO A 298 12.51 -7.61 -9.66
N ALA A 299 13.35 -7.29 -8.70
CA ALA A 299 14.74 -6.89 -8.93
C ALA A 299 15.71 -7.98 -8.45
N ARG A 300 16.96 -7.94 -8.93
CA ARG A 300 18.00 -8.86 -8.50
C ARG A 300 18.44 -8.57 -7.07
N GLY A 301 18.17 -9.48 -6.13
CA GLY A 301 18.43 -9.31 -4.70
C GLY A 301 19.91 -9.19 -4.32
N TRP A 302 20.82 -9.69 -5.19
CA TRP A 302 22.28 -9.61 -5.00
C TRP A 302 22.92 -8.31 -5.51
N ILE A 303 22.13 -7.37 -5.99
CA ILE A 303 22.62 -6.05 -6.38
C ILE A 303 22.29 -5.04 -5.28
N ALA A 304 23.32 -4.46 -4.69
CA ALA A 304 23.17 -3.55 -3.55
C ALA A 304 22.27 -2.35 -3.87
N ASP A 305 22.36 -1.79 -5.09
CA ASP A 305 21.56 -0.64 -5.53
C ASP A 305 20.06 -0.96 -5.69
N ASN A 306 19.69 -2.23 -5.76
CA ASN A 306 18.29 -2.67 -5.82
C ASN A 306 17.63 -2.74 -4.44
N ARG A 307 18.41 -2.71 -3.37
CA ARG A 307 17.92 -2.83 -2.00
C ARG A 307 17.48 -1.47 -1.45
N TRP A 308 16.60 -1.50 -0.48
CA TRP A 308 16.25 -0.30 0.27
C TRP A 308 17.46 0.21 1.06
N GLN A 309 17.75 1.50 0.90
CA GLN A 309 18.85 2.17 1.60
C GLN A 309 18.39 2.78 2.93
N GLY A 310 17.19 2.46 3.37
CA GLY A 310 16.56 2.97 4.56
C GLY A 310 15.14 3.47 4.28
N MET A 311 14.64 4.32 5.18
CA MET A 311 13.32 4.96 5.04
C MET A 311 13.49 6.47 4.94
N THR A 312 12.64 7.12 4.17
CA THR A 312 12.56 8.58 4.16
C THR A 312 12.01 9.09 5.48
N LEU A 313 12.29 10.35 5.78
CA LEU A 313 11.76 10.97 6.99
C LEU A 313 10.26 11.27 6.82
N TYR A 314 9.48 11.09 7.86
CA TYR A 314 8.02 11.25 7.85
C TYR A 314 7.56 12.60 7.29
N PHE A 315 8.25 13.69 7.63
CA PHE A 315 7.88 15.03 7.14
C PHE A 315 8.05 15.21 5.63
N ALA A 316 8.77 14.30 4.95
CA ALA A 316 8.92 14.31 3.49
C ALA A 316 7.71 13.71 2.77
N ASN A 317 6.82 13.01 3.48
CA ASN A 317 5.59 12.49 2.91
C ASN A 317 4.67 13.65 2.47
N PRO A 318 3.90 13.49 1.37
CA PRO A 318 2.95 14.51 0.91
C PRO A 318 2.02 14.98 2.01
N ARG A 319 1.91 16.32 2.18
CA ARG A 319 1.13 16.96 3.24
C ARG A 319 0.48 18.25 2.75
N PHE A 320 -0.76 18.46 3.16
CA PHE A 320 -1.58 19.65 2.86
C PHE A 320 -2.27 20.11 4.14
N ILE A 321 -2.14 21.38 4.47
CA ILE A 321 -2.74 21.99 5.66
C ILE A 321 -3.42 23.29 5.23
N ASP A 322 -4.68 23.46 5.60
CA ASP A 322 -5.47 24.68 5.43
C ASP A 322 -5.30 25.33 4.04
N PRO A 323 -5.61 24.62 2.92
CA PRO A 323 -5.44 25.20 1.59
C PRO A 323 -6.34 26.44 1.40
N GLU A 324 -5.90 27.39 0.60
CA GLU A 324 -6.65 28.63 0.30
C GLU A 324 -8.05 28.37 -0.26
N SER A 325 -8.22 27.27 -1.01
CA SER A 325 -9.53 26.83 -1.52
C SER A 325 -10.53 26.49 -0.42
N GLY A 326 -10.06 26.24 0.79
CA GLY A 326 -10.85 25.73 1.91
C GLY A 326 -11.37 24.30 1.73
N ILE A 327 -10.89 23.56 0.73
CA ILE A 327 -11.31 22.20 0.39
C ILE A 327 -10.10 21.30 0.25
N LEU A 328 -10.16 20.13 0.84
CA LEU A 328 -9.27 18.99 0.58
C LEU A 328 -10.07 17.79 0.08
N GLY A 329 -9.49 17.02 -0.82
CA GLY A 329 -10.12 15.81 -1.34
C GLY A 329 -9.10 14.78 -1.81
N ASN A 330 -9.38 13.52 -1.56
CA ASN A 330 -8.61 12.40 -2.05
C ASN A 330 -9.53 11.24 -2.43
N THR A 331 -9.29 10.68 -3.61
CA THR A 331 -10.01 9.53 -4.16
C THR A 331 -9.03 8.43 -4.59
N ASN A 332 -7.94 8.25 -3.86
CA ASN A 332 -6.78 7.43 -4.19
C ASN A 332 -6.01 7.93 -5.43
N ASN A 333 -6.20 9.20 -5.79
CA ASN A 333 -5.52 9.85 -6.90
C ASN A 333 -4.11 10.28 -6.52
N ARG A 334 -3.33 10.65 -7.53
CA ARG A 334 -2.00 11.22 -7.35
C ARG A 334 -2.06 12.47 -6.48
N THR A 335 -1.21 12.52 -5.44
CA THR A 335 -1.15 13.61 -4.45
C THR A 335 0.08 14.48 -4.60
N VAL A 336 0.99 14.16 -5.53
CA VAL A 336 2.24 14.90 -5.72
C VAL A 336 2.38 15.41 -7.14
N ALA A 337 3.09 16.52 -7.30
CA ALA A 337 3.47 17.05 -8.61
C ALA A 337 4.41 16.09 -9.35
N ARG A 338 4.57 16.28 -10.67
CA ARG A 338 5.42 15.42 -11.50
C ARG A 338 6.89 15.49 -11.14
N ASP A 339 7.32 16.63 -10.66
CA ASP A 339 8.68 16.95 -10.24
C ASP A 339 8.95 16.68 -8.75
N PHE A 340 8.03 16.00 -8.07
CA PHE A 340 8.23 15.62 -6.68
C PHE A 340 9.48 14.73 -6.55
N PRO A 341 10.44 15.07 -5.66
CA PRO A 341 11.79 14.51 -5.71
C PRO A 341 11.89 13.06 -5.21
N LEU A 342 10.84 12.55 -4.57
CA LEU A 342 10.82 11.20 -3.99
C LEU A 342 9.90 10.27 -4.78
N HIS A 343 10.27 9.00 -4.83
CA HIS A 343 9.40 7.97 -5.39
C HIS A 343 8.30 7.62 -4.39
N VAL A 344 7.06 7.95 -4.72
CA VAL A 344 5.89 7.56 -3.93
C VAL A 344 5.31 6.25 -4.45
N THR A 345 4.98 6.21 -5.72
CA THR A 345 4.48 5.01 -6.41
C THR A 345 4.46 5.20 -7.92
N HIS A 346 4.43 4.09 -8.65
CA HIS A 346 4.12 4.06 -10.08
C HIS A 346 2.63 3.73 -10.34
N ASP A 347 1.90 3.25 -9.33
CA ASP A 347 0.55 2.67 -9.44
C ASP A 347 -0.53 3.62 -8.93
N TRP A 348 -0.48 4.87 -9.38
CA TRP A 348 -1.51 5.84 -9.05
C TRP A 348 -2.87 5.42 -9.58
N GLY A 349 -3.92 5.62 -8.76
CA GLY A 349 -5.30 5.50 -9.22
C GLY A 349 -5.64 6.51 -10.33
N ASP A 350 -6.72 6.23 -11.05
CA ASP A 350 -7.22 7.12 -12.10
C ASP A 350 -7.70 8.48 -11.55
N THR A 351 -7.93 9.44 -12.46
CA THR A 351 -8.32 10.81 -12.11
C THR A 351 -9.83 11.06 -12.24
N GLN A 352 -10.63 10.09 -12.64
CA GLN A 352 -12.06 10.29 -12.94
C GLN A 352 -12.84 10.68 -11.68
N ARG A 353 -12.59 9.97 -10.57
CA ARG A 353 -13.25 10.22 -9.28
C ARG A 353 -12.85 11.58 -8.71
N ILE A 354 -11.57 11.93 -8.70
CA ILE A 354 -11.13 13.23 -8.18
C ILE A 354 -11.65 14.38 -9.04
N THR A 355 -11.70 14.22 -10.37
CA THR A 355 -12.28 15.21 -11.27
C THR A 355 -13.76 15.40 -10.99
N ARG A 356 -14.51 14.33 -10.73
CA ARG A 356 -15.94 14.43 -10.35
C ARG A 356 -16.10 15.09 -8.99
N LEU A 357 -15.29 14.70 -8.00
CA LEU A 357 -15.31 15.31 -6.66
C LEU A 357 -15.05 16.82 -6.76
N SER A 358 -13.98 17.24 -7.46
CA SER A 358 -13.65 18.65 -7.63
C SER A 358 -14.83 19.45 -8.20
N ARG A 359 -15.45 18.94 -9.27
CA ARG A 359 -16.65 19.61 -9.86
C ARG A 359 -17.80 19.73 -8.88
N LEU A 360 -18.07 18.73 -8.06
CA LEU A 360 -19.13 18.78 -7.05
C LEU A 360 -18.81 19.77 -5.94
N MET A 361 -17.55 19.82 -5.51
CA MET A 361 -17.10 20.75 -4.46
C MET A 361 -17.02 22.19 -4.95
N GLU A 362 -16.72 22.41 -6.24
CA GLU A 362 -16.68 23.75 -6.86
C GLU A 362 -18.07 24.28 -7.24
N ALA A 363 -19.04 23.39 -7.46
CA ALA A 363 -20.40 23.78 -7.85
C ALA A 363 -21.18 24.52 -6.76
N ARG A 364 -20.68 24.56 -5.53
CA ARG A 364 -21.30 25.21 -4.37
C ARG A 364 -20.26 26.02 -3.62
N ASP A 365 -20.58 27.26 -3.28
CA ASP A 365 -19.71 28.08 -2.42
C ASP A 365 -19.73 27.59 -0.98
N VAL A 366 -20.87 27.09 -0.52
CA VAL A 366 -21.09 26.63 0.86
C VAL A 366 -21.69 25.22 0.88
N HIS A 367 -21.08 24.35 1.65
CA HIS A 367 -21.48 22.96 1.83
C HIS A 367 -22.20 22.76 3.16
N THR A 368 -23.15 21.83 3.17
CA THR A 368 -23.84 21.35 4.35
C THR A 368 -23.49 19.88 4.61
N ARG A 369 -23.86 19.34 5.76
CA ARG A 369 -23.80 17.91 6.00
C ARG A 369 -24.54 17.13 4.89
N ASP A 370 -25.73 17.60 4.50
CA ASP A 370 -26.54 16.90 3.50
C ASP A 370 -25.87 16.93 2.13
N SER A 371 -25.26 18.06 1.72
CA SER A 371 -24.51 18.14 0.47
C SER A 371 -23.21 17.29 0.46
N PHE A 372 -22.74 16.87 1.61
CA PHE A 372 -21.62 15.92 1.75
C PHE A 372 -22.09 14.44 1.66
N ILE A 373 -23.40 14.22 1.75
CA ILE A 373 -24.01 12.88 1.61
C ILE A 373 -24.51 12.64 0.17
N GLU A 374 -24.97 13.72 -0.52
CA GLU A 374 -25.40 13.68 -1.93
C GLU A 374 -24.26 13.30 -2.89
#